data_31cae01a2593752afeeac43985bb3e34
#
_entry.id   31cae01a2593752afeeac43985bb3e34
#
_cell.length_a   1.000
_cell.length_b   1.000
_cell.length_c   1.000
_cell.angle_alpha   90.00
_cell.angle_beta   90.00
_cell.angle_gamma   90.00
#
_symmetry.space_group_name_H-M   'P 1'
#
loop_
_entity.id
_entity.type
_entity.pdbx_description
1 polymer ?
#
loop_
_entity_poly.entity_id
_entity_poly.type
_entity_poly.pdbx_seq_one_letter_code
_entity_poly.pdbx_strand_id
1 'polypeptide(L)'
;MSDCCKAFGGDWLSGKTVVVTGASGGMGAGIAATLIKKHGCRVVGVARSEPKMLKFIEELGPTYAEQFSYKLFDVSVKENWENFAKELEEEGIRPSVIVNNAGILPKFKRFDRYSYEEIERAMNINFYSCVYSVKTFLPIILKENDPGIINIDSSAALMTLAGTSMYSASKAALKGFTEALRVEFKGKCYVGLVCPGFTKTDIFRDQKNDGGKGQKIMDMISTDCDLMVKMIMFGIENKRPMMVHGLDAHAMSIFNRMMPVMGSELFSAVMKAADIDLFSEVFK
;
A
#
# COMPACT_ATOMS: atom_id res chain seq x y z
N MET A 1 -20.88 20.75 4.78
CA MET A 1 -19.48 20.83 5.26
C MET A 1 -18.51 20.68 4.07
N SER A 2 -18.62 21.54 3.07
CA SER A 2 -17.89 21.42 1.77
C SER A 2 -17.07 22.65 1.38
N ASP A 3 -16.96 23.68 2.17
CA ASP A 3 -16.32 24.94 1.73
C ASP A 3 -15.06 25.37 2.50
N CYS A 4 -14.54 24.55 3.42
CA CYS A 4 -13.35 24.92 4.19
C CYS A 4 -12.01 24.58 3.51
N CYS A 5 -12.01 23.80 2.41
CA CYS A 5 -10.78 23.38 1.70
C CYS A 5 -10.37 24.28 0.54
N LYS A 6 -11.14 25.31 0.21
CA LYS A 6 -10.83 26.21 -0.92
C LYS A 6 -9.84 27.35 -0.63
N ALA A 7 -9.30 27.42 0.56
CA ALA A 7 -8.49 28.57 0.97
C ALA A 7 -6.99 28.50 0.61
N PHE A 8 -6.43 27.30 0.25
CA PHE A 8 -5.02 27.18 -0.12
C PHE A 8 -4.83 26.09 -1.19
N GLY A 9 -4.77 26.49 -2.46
CA GLY A 9 -4.42 25.62 -3.58
C GLY A 9 -5.56 24.71 -4.03
N GLY A 10 -5.89 24.71 -5.33
CA GLY A 10 -6.93 23.85 -5.90
C GLY A 10 -6.62 22.35 -5.65
N ASP A 11 -7.64 21.50 -5.82
CA ASP A 11 -7.52 20.03 -5.72
C ASP A 11 -6.49 19.52 -6.74
N TRP A 12 -5.27 19.22 -6.26
CA TRP A 12 -4.15 18.79 -7.11
C TRP A 12 -4.39 17.46 -7.82
N LEU A 13 -5.35 16.65 -7.34
CA LEU A 13 -5.75 15.37 -7.92
C LEU A 13 -6.82 15.53 -9.01
N SER A 14 -7.52 16.65 -9.06
CA SER A 14 -8.68 16.85 -9.92
C SER A 14 -8.40 16.52 -11.39
N GLY A 15 -9.17 15.58 -11.95
CA GLY A 15 -9.12 15.18 -13.36
C GLY A 15 -7.86 14.44 -13.79
N LYS A 16 -6.96 14.08 -12.88
CA LYS A 16 -5.72 13.36 -13.20
C LYS A 16 -5.96 11.92 -13.65
N THR A 17 -5.03 11.39 -14.44
CA THR A 17 -4.93 9.96 -14.70
C THR A 17 -4.01 9.33 -13.66
N VAL A 18 -4.51 8.32 -12.96
CA VAL A 18 -3.82 7.66 -11.83
C VAL A 18 -3.72 6.17 -12.07
N VAL A 19 -2.51 5.61 -11.98
CA VAL A 19 -2.30 4.16 -11.95
C VAL A 19 -2.37 3.69 -10.49
N VAL A 20 -3.20 2.68 -10.20
CA VAL A 20 -3.34 2.10 -8.86
C VAL A 20 -3.08 0.59 -8.93
N THR A 21 -2.05 0.10 -8.25
CA THR A 21 -1.79 -1.34 -8.17
C THR A 21 -2.54 -1.99 -7.03
N GLY A 22 -2.96 -3.24 -7.20
CA GLY A 22 -3.82 -3.92 -6.24
C GLY A 22 -5.21 -3.31 -6.14
N ALA A 23 -5.71 -2.72 -7.23
CA ALA A 23 -6.99 -1.99 -7.28
C ALA A 23 -8.24 -2.90 -7.17
N SER A 24 -8.07 -4.21 -7.14
CA SER A 24 -9.19 -5.18 -7.12
C SER A 24 -9.76 -5.46 -5.72
N GLY A 25 -9.29 -4.79 -4.67
CA GLY A 25 -9.83 -5.00 -3.33
C GLY A 25 -9.08 -4.23 -2.23
N GLY A 26 -9.62 -4.26 -1.03
CA GLY A 26 -9.05 -3.62 0.15
C GLY A 26 -8.75 -2.14 -0.05
N MET A 27 -7.60 -1.69 0.46
CA MET A 27 -7.22 -0.28 0.38
C MET A 27 -7.08 0.22 -1.06
N GLY A 28 -6.57 -0.62 -1.99
CA GLY A 28 -6.40 -0.22 -3.39
C GLY A 28 -7.73 0.11 -4.08
N ALA A 29 -8.76 -0.71 -3.88
CA ALA A 29 -10.10 -0.45 -4.39
C ALA A 29 -10.71 0.81 -3.78
N GLY A 30 -10.58 0.99 -2.46
CA GLY A 30 -11.07 2.18 -1.76
C GLY A 30 -10.39 3.47 -2.22
N ILE A 31 -9.06 3.44 -2.42
CA ILE A 31 -8.29 4.56 -2.97
C ILE A 31 -8.77 4.89 -4.39
N ALA A 32 -8.88 3.88 -5.26
CA ALA A 32 -9.36 4.04 -6.64
C ALA A 32 -10.77 4.65 -6.69
N ALA A 33 -11.69 4.11 -5.88
CA ALA A 33 -13.05 4.65 -5.78
C ALA A 33 -13.08 6.11 -5.30
N THR A 34 -12.24 6.46 -4.31
CA THR A 34 -12.18 7.84 -3.80
C THR A 34 -11.60 8.79 -4.84
N LEU A 35 -10.53 8.40 -5.56
CA LEU A 35 -9.95 9.18 -6.64
C LEU A 35 -10.98 9.48 -7.73
N ILE A 36 -11.78 8.51 -8.11
CA ILE A 36 -12.83 8.67 -9.12
C ILE A 36 -13.97 9.54 -8.58
N LYS A 37 -14.60 9.13 -7.49
CA LYS A 37 -15.85 9.74 -6.99
C LYS A 37 -15.67 11.17 -6.45
N LYS A 38 -14.52 11.43 -5.81
CA LYS A 38 -14.26 12.72 -5.16
C LYS A 38 -13.48 13.70 -6.04
N HIS A 39 -12.50 13.19 -6.80
CA HIS A 39 -11.56 14.01 -7.55
C HIS A 39 -11.77 13.97 -9.07
N GLY A 40 -12.71 13.15 -9.56
CA GLY A 40 -12.98 13.01 -11.00
C GLY A 40 -11.78 12.43 -11.78
N CYS A 41 -10.92 11.68 -11.11
CA CYS A 41 -9.75 11.06 -11.74
C CYS A 41 -10.16 9.97 -12.74
N ARG A 42 -9.38 9.80 -13.81
CA ARG A 42 -9.34 8.56 -14.56
C ARG A 42 -8.38 7.60 -13.85
N VAL A 43 -8.83 6.40 -13.51
CA VAL A 43 -7.99 5.41 -12.83
C VAL A 43 -7.73 4.20 -13.72
N VAL A 44 -6.46 3.82 -13.85
CA VAL A 44 -6.05 2.55 -14.47
C VAL A 44 -5.63 1.60 -13.35
N GLY A 45 -6.49 0.64 -13.05
CA GLY A 45 -6.25 -0.37 -12.02
C GLY A 45 -5.36 -1.50 -12.52
N VAL A 46 -4.41 -1.94 -11.70
CA VAL A 46 -3.60 -3.12 -11.99
C VAL A 46 -3.87 -4.21 -10.95
N ALA A 47 -4.19 -5.43 -11.41
CA ALA A 47 -4.38 -6.60 -10.56
C ALA A 47 -4.12 -7.90 -11.32
N ARG A 48 -4.25 -9.06 -10.63
CA ARG A 48 -4.14 -10.39 -11.25
C ARG A 48 -5.48 -11.07 -11.48
N SER A 49 -6.52 -10.64 -10.77
CA SER A 49 -7.81 -11.31 -10.74
C SER A 49 -8.88 -10.48 -11.45
N GLU A 50 -9.26 -10.92 -12.64
CA GLU A 50 -10.34 -10.30 -13.41
C GLU A 50 -11.69 -10.35 -12.68
N PRO A 51 -12.13 -11.49 -12.09
CA PRO A 51 -13.41 -11.52 -11.37
C PRO A 51 -13.52 -10.48 -10.25
N LYS A 52 -12.40 -10.20 -9.55
CA LYS A 52 -12.38 -9.17 -8.51
C LYS A 52 -12.43 -7.75 -9.11
N MET A 53 -11.83 -7.54 -10.28
CA MET A 53 -11.93 -6.25 -10.98
C MET A 53 -13.34 -5.98 -11.48
N LEU A 54 -14.00 -6.99 -12.06
CA LEU A 54 -15.39 -6.87 -12.51
C LEU A 54 -16.33 -6.57 -11.33
N LYS A 55 -16.13 -7.25 -10.20
CA LYS A 55 -16.87 -6.95 -8.97
C LYS A 55 -16.65 -5.51 -8.51
N PHE A 56 -15.42 -5.03 -8.53
CA PHE A 56 -15.11 -3.63 -8.17
C PHE A 56 -15.81 -2.64 -9.11
N ILE A 57 -15.86 -2.90 -10.41
CA ILE A 57 -16.58 -2.06 -11.39
C ILE A 57 -18.07 -2.03 -11.08
N GLU A 58 -18.66 -3.17 -10.74
CA GLU A 58 -20.07 -3.26 -10.33
C GLU A 58 -20.34 -2.41 -9.07
N GLU A 59 -19.47 -2.52 -8.04
CA GLU A 59 -19.55 -1.75 -6.79
C GLU A 59 -19.31 -0.24 -7.01
N LEU A 60 -18.48 0.12 -8.00
CA LEU A 60 -18.24 1.50 -8.38
C LEU A 60 -19.51 2.15 -8.95
N GLY A 61 -20.30 1.37 -9.66
CA GLY A 61 -21.56 1.75 -10.26
C GLY A 61 -21.43 2.39 -11.66
N PRO A 62 -22.51 2.41 -12.46
CA PRO A 62 -22.47 2.80 -13.87
C PRO A 62 -22.04 4.26 -14.10
N THR A 63 -22.35 5.16 -13.17
CA THR A 63 -21.99 6.58 -13.24
C THR A 63 -20.47 6.81 -13.30
N TYR A 64 -19.68 5.92 -12.70
CA TYR A 64 -18.24 6.07 -12.53
C TYR A 64 -17.43 5.03 -13.30
N ALA A 65 -18.09 4.01 -13.86
CA ALA A 65 -17.42 2.90 -14.54
C ALA A 65 -16.56 3.35 -15.74
N GLU A 66 -16.96 4.39 -16.47
CA GLU A 66 -16.21 4.94 -17.60
C GLU A 66 -14.88 5.62 -17.20
N GLN A 67 -14.74 6.00 -15.92
CA GLN A 67 -13.51 6.60 -15.38
C GLN A 67 -12.51 5.55 -14.90
N PHE A 68 -12.89 4.25 -14.96
CA PHE A 68 -12.04 3.15 -14.54
C PHE A 68 -11.75 2.21 -15.69
N SER A 69 -10.48 1.94 -15.92
CA SER A 69 -10.01 0.84 -16.77
C SER A 69 -9.04 -0.03 -15.99
N TYR A 70 -8.74 -1.23 -16.48
CA TYR A 70 -7.79 -2.11 -15.77
C TYR A 70 -6.92 -2.91 -16.72
N LYS A 71 -5.76 -3.33 -16.21
CA LYS A 71 -4.85 -4.28 -16.85
C LYS A 71 -4.57 -5.43 -15.88
N LEU A 72 -4.47 -6.63 -16.44
CA LEU A 72 -4.25 -7.85 -15.66
C LEU A 72 -2.82 -8.36 -15.88
N PHE A 73 -1.98 -8.17 -14.88
CA PHE A 73 -0.63 -8.74 -14.90
C PHE A 73 -0.04 -8.92 -13.51
N ASP A 74 1.02 -9.71 -13.42
CA ASP A 74 1.81 -9.86 -12.20
C ASP A 74 2.82 -8.72 -12.09
N VAL A 75 2.67 -7.90 -11.05
CA VAL A 75 3.51 -6.73 -10.78
C VAL A 75 4.96 -7.09 -10.44
N SER A 76 5.25 -8.36 -10.11
CA SER A 76 6.60 -8.84 -9.81
C SER A 76 7.46 -9.08 -11.06
N VAL A 77 6.88 -9.04 -12.25
CA VAL A 77 7.54 -9.27 -13.54
C VAL A 77 7.82 -7.92 -14.19
N LYS A 78 9.10 -7.60 -14.38
CA LYS A 78 9.57 -6.31 -14.93
C LYS A 78 9.00 -6.03 -16.32
N GLU A 79 9.04 -7.02 -17.20
CA GLU A 79 8.61 -6.93 -18.60
C GLU A 79 7.12 -6.54 -18.71
N ASN A 80 6.30 -6.93 -17.76
CA ASN A 80 4.88 -6.54 -17.72
C ASN A 80 4.70 -5.03 -17.57
N TRP A 81 5.58 -4.37 -16.81
CA TRP A 81 5.55 -2.92 -16.64
C TRP A 81 5.95 -2.17 -17.91
N GLU A 82 6.98 -2.69 -18.62
CA GLU A 82 7.44 -2.12 -19.88
C GLU A 82 6.35 -2.24 -20.97
N ASN A 83 5.69 -3.40 -21.04
CA ASN A 83 4.56 -3.62 -21.96
C ASN A 83 3.36 -2.74 -21.60
N PHE A 84 3.03 -2.64 -20.31
CA PHE A 84 1.93 -1.80 -19.84
C PHE A 84 2.14 -0.33 -20.18
N ALA A 85 3.36 0.18 -20.04
CA ALA A 85 3.65 1.58 -20.40
C ALA A 85 3.49 1.82 -21.91
N LYS A 86 3.90 0.87 -22.77
CA LYS A 86 3.69 0.95 -24.22
C LYS A 86 2.19 0.94 -24.57
N GLU A 87 1.43 0.03 -23.98
CA GLU A 87 -0.02 -0.04 -24.20
C GLU A 87 -0.72 1.28 -23.84
N LEU A 88 -0.35 1.90 -22.70
CA LEU A 88 -0.91 3.19 -22.32
C LEU A 88 -0.52 4.31 -23.29
N GLU A 89 0.72 4.29 -23.81
CA GLU A 89 1.17 5.24 -24.82
C GLU A 89 0.38 5.10 -26.13
N GLU A 90 0.18 3.85 -26.60
CA GLU A 90 -0.63 3.54 -27.78
C GLU A 90 -2.10 3.95 -27.62
N GLU A 91 -2.66 3.81 -26.41
CA GLU A 91 -4.01 4.24 -26.04
C GLU A 91 -4.11 5.77 -25.82
N GLY A 92 -2.99 6.51 -25.89
CA GLY A 92 -2.94 7.95 -25.60
C GLY A 92 -3.18 8.29 -24.13
N ILE A 93 -3.03 7.33 -23.23
CA ILE A 93 -3.24 7.49 -21.78
C ILE A 93 -1.90 7.88 -21.12
N ARG A 94 -1.89 9.04 -20.47
CA ARG A 94 -0.70 9.56 -19.78
C ARG A 94 -0.97 9.67 -18.28
N PRO A 95 -0.49 8.73 -17.46
CA PRO A 95 -0.62 8.85 -16.03
C PRO A 95 0.27 9.98 -15.49
N SER A 96 -0.25 10.74 -14.55
CA SER A 96 0.48 11.77 -13.81
C SER A 96 0.72 11.39 -12.35
N VAL A 97 0.02 10.36 -11.85
CA VAL A 97 0.16 9.85 -10.48
C VAL A 97 0.19 8.33 -10.47
N ILE A 98 1.02 7.77 -9.59
CA ILE A 98 1.12 6.33 -9.36
C ILE A 98 0.89 6.04 -7.89
N VAL A 99 0.01 5.10 -7.60
CA VAL A 99 -0.21 4.54 -6.27
C VAL A 99 0.23 3.07 -6.27
N ASN A 100 1.40 2.80 -5.72
CA ASN A 100 1.93 1.46 -5.53
C ASN A 100 1.35 0.87 -4.23
N ASN A 101 0.27 0.10 -4.37
CA ASN A 101 -0.45 -0.49 -3.25
C ASN A 101 -0.40 -2.03 -3.26
N ALA A 102 -0.10 -2.66 -4.39
CA ALA A 102 0.02 -4.13 -4.45
C ALA A 102 1.04 -4.65 -3.44
N GLY A 103 0.67 -5.68 -2.70
CA GLY A 103 1.53 -6.30 -1.71
C GLY A 103 0.96 -7.61 -1.18
N ILE A 104 1.82 -8.40 -0.55
CA ILE A 104 1.47 -9.63 0.15
C ILE A 104 2.04 -9.62 1.56
N LEU A 105 1.37 -10.33 2.46
CA LEU A 105 1.85 -10.63 3.79
C LEU A 105 2.11 -12.15 3.87
N PRO A 106 3.38 -12.58 3.83
CA PRO A 106 3.72 -13.98 4.04
C PRO A 106 3.24 -14.49 5.40
N LYS A 107 3.02 -15.81 5.51
CA LYS A 107 2.62 -16.42 6.77
C LYS A 107 3.66 -16.12 7.87
N PHE A 108 3.18 -15.80 9.06
CA PHE A 108 4.04 -15.52 10.22
C PHE A 108 4.70 -16.82 10.67
N LYS A 109 6.02 -16.87 10.55
CA LYS A 109 6.84 -18.03 10.95
C LYS A 109 8.29 -17.62 11.18
N ARG A 110 9.04 -18.48 11.86
CA ARG A 110 10.49 -18.26 12.04
C ARG A 110 11.20 -18.28 10.68
N PHE A 111 12.29 -17.52 10.59
CA PHE A 111 13.05 -17.36 9.34
C PHE A 111 13.58 -18.70 8.79
N ASP A 112 14.02 -19.61 9.63
CA ASP A 112 14.51 -20.93 9.26
C ASP A 112 13.47 -21.84 8.57
N ARG A 113 12.20 -21.43 8.58
CA ARG A 113 11.10 -22.13 7.92
C ARG A 113 10.66 -21.50 6.59
N TYR A 114 11.25 -20.37 6.18
CA TYR A 114 10.96 -19.78 4.87
C TYR A 114 11.66 -20.57 3.77
N SER A 115 10.95 -20.87 2.68
CA SER A 115 11.58 -21.32 1.45
C SER A 115 12.21 -20.15 0.70
N TYR A 116 13.15 -20.42 -0.20
CA TYR A 116 13.75 -19.37 -1.03
C TYR A 116 12.70 -18.70 -1.93
N GLU A 117 11.73 -19.46 -2.44
CA GLU A 117 10.63 -18.94 -3.28
C GLU A 117 9.73 -17.96 -2.50
N GLU A 118 9.47 -18.22 -1.22
CA GLU A 118 8.71 -17.31 -0.36
C GLU A 118 9.50 -16.03 -0.08
N ILE A 119 10.82 -16.14 0.12
CA ILE A 119 11.72 -15.00 0.32
C ILE A 119 11.71 -14.11 -0.93
N GLU A 120 11.97 -14.70 -2.09
CA GLU A 120 11.98 -14.00 -3.38
C GLU A 120 10.62 -13.36 -3.68
N ARG A 121 9.53 -14.12 -3.49
CA ARG A 121 8.19 -13.64 -3.73
C ARG A 121 7.84 -12.41 -2.87
N ALA A 122 8.23 -12.43 -1.58
CA ALA A 122 7.98 -11.29 -0.70
C ALA A 122 8.71 -10.03 -1.20
N MET A 123 9.99 -10.15 -1.55
CA MET A 123 10.77 -9.05 -2.10
C MET A 123 10.26 -8.58 -3.46
N ASN A 124 9.98 -9.50 -4.35
CA ASN A 124 9.56 -9.19 -5.72
C ASN A 124 8.21 -8.45 -5.75
N ILE A 125 7.24 -8.88 -4.92
CA ILE A 125 5.92 -8.25 -4.91
C ILE A 125 5.90 -6.97 -4.06
N ASN A 126 6.52 -6.95 -2.87
CA ASN A 126 6.39 -5.81 -1.96
C ASN A 126 7.37 -4.68 -2.25
N PHE A 127 8.53 -4.97 -2.84
CA PHE A 127 9.58 -4.00 -3.08
C PHE A 127 9.89 -3.82 -4.57
N TYR A 128 10.34 -4.87 -5.27
CA TYR A 128 10.77 -4.73 -6.66
C TYR A 128 9.63 -4.29 -7.59
N SER A 129 8.39 -4.69 -7.34
CA SER A 129 7.24 -4.21 -8.11
C SER A 129 7.12 -2.66 -8.08
N CYS A 130 7.36 -2.07 -6.91
CA CYS A 130 7.37 -0.60 -6.76
C CYS A 130 8.56 0.03 -7.49
N VAL A 131 9.74 -0.61 -7.43
CA VAL A 131 10.93 -0.15 -8.18
C VAL A 131 10.67 -0.20 -9.67
N TYR A 132 10.10 -1.28 -10.20
CA TYR A 132 9.77 -1.41 -11.63
C TYR A 132 8.73 -0.38 -12.05
N SER A 133 7.66 -0.23 -11.28
CA SER A 133 6.63 0.79 -11.50
C SER A 133 7.23 2.18 -11.60
N VAL A 134 8.01 2.58 -10.60
CA VAL A 134 8.64 3.91 -10.58
C VAL A 134 9.63 4.07 -11.72
N LYS A 135 10.51 3.08 -11.96
CA LYS A 135 11.49 3.15 -13.04
C LYS A 135 10.86 3.33 -14.41
N THR A 136 9.75 2.62 -14.66
CA THR A 136 9.03 2.67 -15.94
C THR A 136 8.27 3.99 -16.10
N PHE A 137 7.54 4.42 -15.08
CA PHE A 137 6.63 5.56 -15.21
C PHE A 137 7.23 6.92 -14.85
N LEU A 138 8.33 6.97 -14.12
CA LEU A 138 8.96 8.24 -13.72
C LEU A 138 9.25 9.18 -14.90
N PRO A 139 9.83 8.69 -16.05
CA PRO A 139 10.05 9.56 -17.20
C PRO A 139 8.76 10.09 -17.86
N ILE A 140 7.64 9.39 -17.66
CA ILE A 140 6.33 9.74 -18.20
C ILE A 140 5.69 10.80 -17.29
N ILE A 141 5.56 10.49 -15.99
CA ILE A 141 4.88 11.37 -15.05
C ILE A 141 5.60 12.72 -14.84
N LEU A 142 6.93 12.76 -14.96
CA LEU A 142 7.69 14.02 -14.85
C LEU A 142 7.42 15.01 -15.99
N LYS A 143 6.76 14.57 -17.06
CA LYS A 143 6.31 15.46 -18.15
C LYS A 143 4.92 16.04 -17.90
N GLU A 144 4.21 15.49 -16.92
CA GLU A 144 2.86 15.90 -16.57
C GLU A 144 2.87 17.01 -15.50
N ASN A 145 1.76 17.73 -15.41
CA ASN A 145 1.61 18.79 -14.40
C ASN A 145 1.42 18.19 -13.01
N ASP A 146 2.23 18.62 -12.05
CA ASP A 146 2.14 18.28 -10.63
C ASP A 146 2.09 16.76 -10.39
N PRO A 147 3.15 16.01 -10.77
CA PRO A 147 3.18 14.56 -10.72
C PRO A 147 3.29 14.02 -9.29
N GLY A 148 2.87 12.76 -9.09
CA GLY A 148 2.93 12.12 -7.78
C GLY A 148 3.25 10.62 -7.80
N ILE A 149 4.04 10.17 -6.82
CA ILE A 149 4.31 8.78 -6.50
C ILE A 149 3.91 8.54 -5.06
N ILE A 150 3.00 7.59 -4.84
CA ILE A 150 2.55 7.20 -3.51
C ILE A 150 2.84 5.71 -3.31
N ASN A 151 3.66 5.38 -2.33
CA ASN A 151 3.99 4.01 -1.98
C ASN A 151 3.27 3.61 -0.68
N ILE A 152 2.42 2.58 -0.77
CA ILE A 152 1.73 2.01 0.39
C ILE A 152 2.65 0.97 1.02
N ASP A 153 3.20 1.36 2.14
CA ASP A 153 4.13 0.59 2.94
C ASP A 153 3.42 -0.15 4.09
N SER A 154 3.94 -0.11 5.29
CA SER A 154 3.37 -0.72 6.49
C SER A 154 4.04 -0.16 7.75
N SER A 155 3.35 -0.24 8.89
CA SER A 155 3.96 -0.06 10.21
C SER A 155 5.12 -1.05 10.47
N ALA A 156 5.15 -2.20 9.77
CA ALA A 156 6.26 -3.16 9.81
C ALA A 156 7.60 -2.61 9.27
N ALA A 157 7.58 -1.51 8.52
CA ALA A 157 8.77 -0.75 8.14
C ALA A 157 9.28 0.18 9.25
N LEU A 158 8.43 0.46 10.24
CA LEU A 158 8.73 1.33 11.37
C LEU A 158 9.20 0.55 12.60
N MET A 159 8.59 -0.61 12.86
CA MET A 159 8.99 -1.54 13.91
C MET A 159 8.75 -2.98 13.42
N THR A 160 9.79 -3.81 13.50
CA THR A 160 9.71 -5.21 13.07
C THR A 160 9.03 -6.07 14.13
N LEU A 161 8.36 -7.13 13.69
CA LEU A 161 7.73 -8.13 14.54
C LEU A 161 8.39 -9.49 14.34
N ALA A 162 8.49 -10.29 15.38
CA ALA A 162 8.91 -11.69 15.26
C ALA A 162 7.98 -12.42 14.27
N GLY A 163 8.55 -13.26 13.41
CA GLY A 163 7.82 -14.01 12.39
C GLY A 163 7.50 -13.25 11.10
N THR A 164 7.85 -11.98 11.01
CA THR A 164 7.60 -11.15 9.82
C THR A 164 8.89 -10.73 9.09
N SER A 165 10.00 -11.47 9.29
CA SER A 165 11.33 -11.07 8.83
C SER A 165 11.36 -10.61 7.37
N MET A 166 10.81 -11.40 6.44
CA MET A 166 10.83 -11.05 5.02
C MET A 166 9.83 -9.95 4.64
N TYR A 167 8.67 -9.92 5.31
CA TYR A 167 7.73 -8.82 5.15
C TYR A 167 8.33 -7.51 5.63
N SER A 168 8.85 -7.48 6.86
CA SER A 168 9.48 -6.28 7.43
C SER A 168 10.69 -5.82 6.62
N ALA A 169 11.53 -6.75 6.14
CA ALA A 169 12.67 -6.43 5.28
C ALA A 169 12.21 -5.77 3.96
N SER A 170 11.19 -6.33 3.30
CA SER A 170 10.65 -5.77 2.06
C SER A 170 10.04 -4.37 2.25
N LYS A 171 9.36 -4.15 3.37
CA LYS A 171 8.75 -2.86 3.70
C LYS A 171 9.81 -1.83 4.16
N ALA A 172 10.82 -2.24 4.91
CA ALA A 172 11.96 -1.37 5.24
C ALA A 172 12.73 -0.93 3.98
N ALA A 173 12.91 -1.83 3.01
CA ALA A 173 13.50 -1.50 1.71
C ALA A 173 12.63 -0.48 0.94
N LEU A 174 11.30 -0.65 0.92
CA LEU A 174 10.38 0.27 0.27
C LEU A 174 10.40 1.65 0.95
N LYS A 175 10.47 1.70 2.29
CA LYS A 175 10.62 2.95 3.04
C LYS A 175 11.89 3.69 2.61
N GLY A 176 13.05 3.04 2.67
CA GLY A 176 14.33 3.66 2.30
C GLY A 176 14.34 4.16 0.86
N PHE A 177 13.83 3.36 -0.08
CA PHE A 177 13.67 3.74 -1.48
C PHE A 177 12.77 4.98 -1.65
N THR A 178 11.62 5.01 -0.97
CA THR A 178 10.68 6.14 -1.07
C THR A 178 11.26 7.42 -0.48
N GLU A 179 12.00 7.32 0.62
CA GLU A 179 12.67 8.47 1.25
C GLU A 179 13.77 9.04 0.37
N ALA A 180 14.55 8.19 -0.30
CA ALA A 180 15.57 8.61 -1.26
C ALA A 180 14.92 9.32 -2.47
N LEU A 181 13.91 8.72 -3.09
CA LEU A 181 13.17 9.33 -4.20
C LEU A 181 12.62 10.73 -3.85
N ARG A 182 12.09 10.88 -2.64
CA ARG A 182 11.55 12.16 -2.18
C ARG A 182 12.62 13.27 -2.17
N VAL A 183 13.84 12.94 -1.79
CA VAL A 183 14.96 13.89 -1.79
C VAL A 183 15.42 14.17 -3.22
N GLU A 184 15.59 13.14 -4.05
CA GLU A 184 16.04 13.23 -5.43
C GLU A 184 15.10 14.08 -6.32
N PHE A 185 13.78 13.94 -6.10
CA PHE A 185 12.74 14.59 -6.90
C PHE A 185 12.05 15.75 -6.18
N LYS A 186 12.68 16.30 -5.12
CA LYS A 186 12.14 17.44 -4.37
C LYS A 186 11.87 18.63 -5.32
N GLY A 187 10.63 19.14 -5.25
CA GLY A 187 10.16 20.25 -6.10
C GLY A 187 9.79 19.87 -7.53
N LYS A 188 9.98 18.59 -7.93
CA LYS A 188 9.61 18.08 -9.26
C LYS A 188 8.47 17.08 -9.22
N CYS A 189 8.36 16.30 -8.15
CA CYS A 189 7.36 15.27 -7.99
C CYS A 189 6.99 15.14 -6.51
N TYR A 190 5.71 15.00 -6.20
CA TYR A 190 5.28 14.61 -4.89
C TYR A 190 5.60 13.12 -4.66
N VAL A 191 6.30 12.80 -3.58
CA VAL A 191 6.61 11.42 -3.19
C VAL A 191 6.10 11.18 -1.77
N GLY A 192 5.02 10.42 -1.65
CA GLY A 192 4.36 10.06 -0.40
C GLY A 192 4.64 8.64 0.04
N LEU A 193 4.97 8.47 1.30
CA LEU A 193 5.09 7.17 1.98
C LEU A 193 3.90 7.00 2.93
N VAL A 194 3.17 5.89 2.78
CA VAL A 194 2.04 5.55 3.65
C VAL A 194 2.40 4.32 4.47
N CYS A 195 2.37 4.44 5.80
CA CYS A 195 2.64 3.35 6.74
C CYS A 195 1.35 3.04 7.53
N PRO A 196 0.41 2.27 6.96
CA PRO A 196 -0.78 1.84 7.70
C PRO A 196 -0.41 0.80 8.76
N GLY A 197 -1.16 0.80 9.84
CA GLY A 197 -1.18 -0.27 10.83
C GLY A 197 -2.03 -1.45 10.37
N PHE A 198 -2.38 -2.31 11.32
CA PHE A 198 -3.28 -3.43 11.05
C PHE A 198 -4.61 -2.91 10.50
N THR A 199 -5.00 -3.40 9.33
CA THR A 199 -6.19 -2.97 8.61
C THR A 199 -7.01 -4.19 8.21
N LYS A 200 -8.32 -4.15 8.42
CA LYS A 200 -9.26 -5.24 8.07
C LYS A 200 -9.35 -5.39 6.56
N THR A 201 -8.46 -6.19 5.99
CA THR A 201 -8.39 -6.50 4.55
C THR A 201 -8.06 -7.96 4.32
N ASP A 202 -8.23 -8.42 3.09
CA ASP A 202 -7.89 -9.78 2.65
C ASP A 202 -6.39 -10.15 2.78
N ILE A 203 -5.52 -9.20 3.12
CA ILE A 203 -4.08 -9.44 3.25
C ILE A 203 -3.76 -10.44 4.36
N PHE A 204 -4.64 -10.55 5.36
CA PHE A 204 -4.53 -11.51 6.45
C PHE A 204 -5.20 -12.86 6.18
N ARG A 205 -5.74 -13.10 4.97
CA ARG A 205 -6.46 -14.34 4.62
C ARG A 205 -5.63 -15.60 4.86
N ASP A 206 -4.36 -15.56 4.53
CA ASP A 206 -3.46 -16.71 4.66
C ASP A 206 -2.95 -16.91 6.10
N GLN A 207 -3.27 -15.98 6.99
CA GLN A 207 -2.98 -16.01 8.42
C GLN A 207 -4.14 -16.68 9.20
N LYS A 208 -4.70 -17.78 8.67
CA LYS A 208 -5.89 -18.42 9.26
C LYS A 208 -5.75 -18.59 10.75
N ASN A 209 -6.63 -17.93 11.46
CA ASN A 209 -6.91 -18.17 12.87
C ASN A 209 -8.31 -18.75 12.97
N ASP A 210 -8.44 -19.87 13.67
CA ASP A 210 -9.70 -20.61 13.83
C ASP A 210 -10.70 -19.95 14.80
N GLY A 211 -10.73 -18.60 14.84
CA GLY A 211 -11.64 -17.83 15.70
C GLY A 211 -11.20 -17.74 17.17
N GLY A 212 -9.94 -18.06 17.47
CA GLY A 212 -9.35 -18.02 18.80
C GLY A 212 -9.20 -16.62 19.40
N LYS A 213 -8.60 -16.52 20.58
CA LYS A 213 -8.32 -15.24 21.28
C LYS A 213 -7.52 -14.27 20.41
N GLY A 214 -6.60 -14.79 19.59
CA GLY A 214 -5.76 -14.02 18.69
C GLY A 214 -6.55 -13.25 17.64
N GLN A 215 -7.56 -13.87 17.03
CA GLN A 215 -8.43 -13.20 16.05
C GLN A 215 -9.19 -12.03 16.69
N LYS A 216 -9.73 -12.21 17.88
CA LYS A 216 -10.46 -11.14 18.60
C LYS A 216 -9.55 -9.94 18.92
N ILE A 217 -8.30 -10.19 19.30
CA ILE A 217 -7.32 -9.14 19.56
C ILE A 217 -6.99 -8.41 18.24
N MET A 218 -6.72 -9.14 17.15
CA MET A 218 -6.45 -8.57 15.84
C MET A 218 -7.63 -7.72 15.34
N ASP A 219 -8.87 -8.20 15.51
CA ASP A 219 -10.07 -7.47 15.13
C ASP A 219 -10.26 -6.18 15.94
N MET A 220 -9.84 -6.19 17.20
CA MET A 220 -9.92 -5.03 18.09
C MET A 220 -8.88 -3.96 17.78
N ILE A 221 -7.65 -4.36 17.42
CA ILE A 221 -6.56 -3.41 17.10
C ILE A 221 -6.54 -2.98 15.64
N SER A 222 -7.21 -3.74 14.75
CA SER A 222 -7.24 -3.42 13.32
C SER A 222 -8.20 -2.30 13.01
N THR A 223 -7.72 -1.34 12.23
CA THR A 223 -8.55 -0.25 11.70
C THR A 223 -9.46 -0.77 10.58
N ASP A 224 -10.68 -0.27 10.54
CA ASP A 224 -11.60 -0.52 9.42
C ASP A 224 -10.99 -0.03 8.09
N CYS A 225 -11.23 -0.77 6.99
CA CYS A 225 -10.62 -0.47 5.70
C CYS A 225 -11.05 0.90 5.16
N ASP A 226 -12.34 1.25 5.28
CA ASP A 226 -12.86 2.52 4.75
C ASP A 226 -12.31 3.70 5.56
N LEU A 227 -12.18 3.54 6.88
CA LEU A 227 -11.56 4.55 7.73
C LEU A 227 -10.07 4.73 7.37
N MET A 228 -9.34 3.63 7.17
CA MET A 228 -7.94 3.67 6.75
C MET A 228 -7.80 4.39 5.40
N VAL A 229 -8.63 4.07 4.42
CA VAL A 229 -8.65 4.75 3.11
C VAL A 229 -8.92 6.25 3.26
N LYS A 230 -9.88 6.65 4.09
CA LYS A 230 -10.15 8.08 4.35
C LYS A 230 -8.93 8.80 4.91
N MET A 231 -8.21 8.19 5.85
CA MET A 231 -7.00 8.77 6.44
C MET A 231 -5.86 8.86 5.40
N ILE A 232 -5.68 7.81 4.59
CA ILE A 232 -4.69 7.79 3.51
C ILE A 232 -4.98 8.90 2.50
N MET A 233 -6.21 8.97 2.02
CA MET A 233 -6.61 9.98 1.03
C MET A 233 -6.45 11.39 1.57
N PHE A 234 -6.82 11.66 2.82
CA PHE A 234 -6.56 12.95 3.45
C PHE A 234 -5.07 13.32 3.45
N GLY A 235 -4.19 12.35 3.69
CA GLY A 235 -2.75 12.56 3.63
C GLY A 235 -2.24 12.85 2.20
N ILE A 236 -2.74 12.11 1.20
CA ILE A 236 -2.41 12.29 -0.21
C ILE A 236 -2.91 13.66 -0.71
N GLU A 237 -4.14 14.03 -0.42
CA GLU A 237 -4.75 15.32 -0.78
C GLU A 237 -3.93 16.51 -0.29
N ASN A 238 -3.33 16.38 0.89
CA ASN A 238 -2.48 17.40 1.51
C ASN A 238 -0.97 17.20 1.23
N LYS A 239 -0.61 16.34 0.28
CA LYS A 239 0.78 16.04 -0.11
C LYS A 239 1.70 15.77 1.08
N ARG A 240 1.20 15.04 2.09
CA ARG A 240 2.02 14.70 3.25
C ARG A 240 3.15 13.75 2.84
N PRO A 241 4.41 14.03 3.19
CA PRO A 241 5.54 13.23 2.75
C PRO A 241 5.60 11.86 3.43
N MET A 242 5.05 11.76 4.63
CA MET A 242 4.96 10.52 5.42
C MET A 242 3.63 10.48 6.17
N MET A 243 2.95 9.37 6.05
CA MET A 243 1.61 9.14 6.62
C MET A 243 1.66 7.86 7.45
N VAL A 244 1.57 7.99 8.77
CA VAL A 244 1.45 6.86 9.70
C VAL A 244 0.00 6.85 10.18
N HIS A 245 -0.71 5.75 9.95
CA HIS A 245 -2.13 5.66 10.26
C HIS A 245 -2.46 4.37 11.01
N GLY A 246 -3.30 4.51 12.04
CA GLY A 246 -3.63 3.47 13.00
C GLY A 246 -2.97 3.72 14.36
N LEU A 247 -3.67 3.43 15.44
CA LEU A 247 -3.14 3.60 16.80
C LEU A 247 -1.94 2.68 17.04
N ASP A 248 -2.01 1.46 16.54
CA ASP A 248 -0.94 0.46 16.54
C ASP A 248 0.31 0.97 15.80
N ALA A 249 0.16 1.54 14.60
CA ALA A 249 1.26 2.09 13.83
C ALA A 249 1.94 3.27 14.54
N HIS A 250 1.15 4.16 15.14
CA HIS A 250 1.69 5.27 15.93
C HIS A 250 2.46 4.75 17.15
N ALA A 251 1.88 3.80 17.88
CA ALA A 251 2.55 3.18 19.04
C ALA A 251 3.87 2.52 18.60
N MET A 252 3.87 1.69 17.55
CA MET A 252 5.06 1.05 16.99
C MET A 252 6.12 2.08 16.59
N SER A 253 5.72 3.16 15.93
CA SER A 253 6.64 4.25 15.53
C SER A 253 7.30 4.92 16.73
N ILE A 254 6.53 5.24 17.78
CA ILE A 254 7.05 5.88 18.99
C ILE A 254 7.96 4.91 19.74
N PHE A 255 7.52 3.68 19.97
CA PHE A 255 8.32 2.67 20.67
C PHE A 255 9.66 2.41 19.99
N ASN A 256 9.67 2.25 18.66
CA ASN A 256 10.93 2.04 17.94
C ASN A 256 11.86 3.26 17.99
N ARG A 257 11.33 4.47 18.04
CA ARG A 257 12.15 5.69 18.19
C ARG A 257 12.76 5.83 19.59
N MET A 258 12.01 5.46 20.61
CA MET A 258 12.47 5.54 22.00
C MET A 258 13.37 4.36 22.40
N MET A 259 13.08 3.18 21.89
CA MET A 259 13.76 1.92 22.23
C MET A 259 14.02 1.09 20.97
N PRO A 260 14.98 1.47 20.13
CA PRO A 260 15.15 0.89 18.78
C PRO A 260 15.52 -0.61 18.80
N VAL A 261 16.13 -1.10 19.86
CA VAL A 261 16.46 -2.53 20.03
C VAL A 261 15.39 -3.24 20.87
N MET A 262 15.07 -2.69 22.03
CA MET A 262 14.17 -3.34 23.00
C MET A 262 12.70 -3.30 22.56
N GLY A 263 12.30 -2.34 21.72
CA GLY A 263 10.88 -2.17 21.33
C GLY A 263 10.30 -3.41 20.67
N SER A 264 11.00 -3.97 19.68
CA SER A 264 10.60 -5.19 19.00
C SER A 264 10.62 -6.43 19.90
N GLU A 265 11.59 -6.52 20.81
CA GLU A 265 11.72 -7.62 21.78
C GLU A 265 10.57 -7.59 22.79
N LEU A 266 10.28 -6.42 23.39
CA LEU A 266 9.20 -6.24 24.34
C LEU A 266 7.85 -6.53 23.71
N PHE A 267 7.58 -6.02 22.50
CA PHE A 267 6.37 -6.31 21.78
C PHE A 267 6.21 -7.80 21.49
N SER A 268 7.28 -8.45 21.04
CA SER A 268 7.29 -9.90 20.79
C SER A 268 7.05 -10.71 22.07
N ALA A 269 7.61 -10.28 23.21
CA ALA A 269 7.36 -10.91 24.50
C ALA A 269 5.89 -10.78 24.94
N VAL A 270 5.27 -9.61 24.72
CA VAL A 270 3.83 -9.39 24.99
C VAL A 270 2.98 -10.29 24.09
N MET A 271 3.28 -10.37 22.80
CA MET A 271 2.54 -11.24 21.87
C MET A 271 2.67 -12.73 22.25
N LYS A 272 3.85 -13.16 22.67
CA LYS A 272 4.09 -14.51 23.18
C LYS A 272 3.30 -14.78 24.46
N ALA A 273 3.34 -13.86 25.43
CA ALA A 273 2.62 -14.00 26.70
C ALA A 273 1.09 -13.99 26.53
N ALA A 274 0.59 -13.27 25.53
CA ALA A 274 -0.83 -13.23 25.17
C ALA A 274 -1.31 -14.48 24.43
N ASP A 275 -0.41 -15.41 24.09
CA ASP A 275 -0.69 -16.66 23.36
C ASP A 275 -1.57 -16.45 22.11
N ILE A 276 -1.14 -15.46 21.30
CA ILE A 276 -1.88 -15.09 20.08
C ILE A 276 -1.57 -16.14 19.00
N ASP A 277 -2.58 -16.84 18.52
CA ASP A 277 -2.47 -17.92 17.52
C ASP A 277 -1.69 -17.52 16.26
N LEU A 278 -1.79 -16.25 15.86
CA LEU A 278 -1.05 -15.67 14.74
C LEU A 278 0.47 -15.89 14.84
N PHE A 279 1.01 -15.92 16.06
CA PHE A 279 2.43 -16.11 16.35
C PHE A 279 2.76 -17.54 16.78
N SER A 280 1.82 -18.48 16.73
CA SER A 280 2.02 -19.84 17.22
C SER A 280 3.18 -20.57 16.52
N GLU A 281 3.41 -20.33 15.22
CA GLU A 281 4.55 -20.91 14.48
C GLU A 281 5.87 -20.14 14.66
N VAL A 282 5.83 -19.00 15.34
CA VAL A 282 7.02 -18.17 15.60
C VAL A 282 7.70 -18.59 16.90
N PHE A 283 6.92 -18.90 17.93
CA PHE A 283 7.42 -19.15 19.29
C PHE A 283 7.47 -20.64 19.68
N LYS A 284 7.06 -21.54 18.79
CA LYS A 284 7.27 -22.97 18.88
C LYS A 284 8.51 -23.38 18.11
#